data_c3a1d789378a809690a528d4e283a7d5
#
_entry.id   c3a1d789378a809690a528d4e283a7d5
#
_cell.length_a   1.000
_cell.length_b   1.000
_cell.length_c   1.000
_cell.angle_alpha   90.00
_cell.angle_beta   90.00
_cell.angle_gamma   90.00
#
_symmetry.space_group_name_H-M   'P 1'
#
loop_
_entity.id
_entity.type
_entity.pdbx_description
1 polymer ?
#
loop_
_entity_poly.entity_id
_entity_poly.type
_entity_poly.pdbx_seq_one_letter_code
_entity_poly.pdbx_strand_id
1 'polypeptide(L)'
;MTDFLLEIPSAVPDSGLKQLFVKSPPFVVDYSDSVHELVMWGDPVGGDEFVTDPDVVIDPVSLISRVRGHYYFLILNRKERELFAGNSLFSILPIYYCEKEGEVVLSGNALELGRYAGLDTVSRRFVLETVLFNYPLFNYSIIERISLLPSNSYMEVRQGSVKLVRHTATEDLFSADPLPWRRAGESVNAAFLDTVKKYIPAGKYLNAFTGGLDSRTLVAAGLAAGGDMLCFSFGAPGSKDVEIPDLVTGEAGLPYLKILLDDDYVRMGSLDNGIEFILNASGTASFVRGHYLYAAKILKRHSDCMITGNFGSELFRAANVRGVTISPNLVSLFSSNSADEAFEVIRGSSQFSSLAKGAFDEEWDQLKQSLLTLPCFNRNYRELTRNERFYVFIFEEVFRKYFGAEMVNQYIHLKNRTPFLDAEFMKIILGTGYAGVYSEFFEKNPFKRYKGQVLYAQIIREAAPQLGKMITDKGYCPDDLLTLAGRLKVVRGYVRKKSRPLDPATDLFSAGRAFRHNAEFFRKVYVHPGFFNQEIMADSGQAANSTLYTILSLLIAMAAAEDREIPLRGNPKNDI
;
A
#
# COMPACT_ATOMS: atom_id res chain seq x y z
N MET A 1 -15.13 -0.42 6.69
CA MET A 1 -15.06 -1.55 5.75
C MET A 1 -13.95 -2.56 6.11
N THR A 2 -12.89 -2.13 6.76
CA THR A 2 -11.79 -3.00 7.24
C THR A 2 -11.95 -3.43 8.70
N ASP A 3 -12.99 -2.94 9.37
CA ASP A 3 -13.27 -3.13 10.77
C ASP A 3 -14.17 -4.35 10.95
N PHE A 4 -13.57 -5.48 11.29
CA PHE A 4 -14.24 -6.76 11.55
C PHE A 4 -13.46 -7.60 12.56
N LEU A 5 -14.17 -8.47 13.26
CA LEU A 5 -13.63 -9.49 14.13
C LEU A 5 -14.47 -10.75 13.99
N LEU A 6 -13.84 -11.87 13.72
CA LEU A 6 -14.57 -13.14 13.56
C LEU A 6 -13.80 -14.31 14.16
N GLU A 7 -14.53 -15.32 14.64
CA GLU A 7 -14.01 -16.57 15.16
C GLU A 7 -14.28 -17.70 14.16
N ILE A 8 -13.24 -18.40 13.75
CA ILE A 8 -13.35 -19.57 12.88
C ILE A 8 -13.16 -20.80 13.75
N PRO A 9 -14.20 -21.62 13.91
CA PRO A 9 -14.09 -22.86 14.66
C PRO A 9 -13.20 -23.86 13.95
N SER A 10 -12.57 -24.76 14.70
CA SER A 10 -11.75 -25.85 14.15
C SER A 10 -12.58 -26.84 13.31
N ALA A 11 -13.90 -26.94 13.54
CA ALA A 11 -14.84 -27.71 12.73
C ALA A 11 -15.74 -26.77 11.94
N VAL A 12 -16.00 -27.12 10.66
CA VAL A 12 -16.92 -26.34 9.81
C VAL A 12 -18.30 -26.23 10.46
N PRO A 13 -18.82 -25.02 10.66
CA PRO A 13 -20.05 -24.80 11.37
C PRO A 13 -21.27 -25.27 10.57
N ASP A 14 -22.27 -25.81 11.27
CA ASP A 14 -23.59 -26.04 10.68
C ASP A 14 -24.42 -24.72 10.62
N SER A 15 -24.01 -23.72 11.36
CA SER A 15 -24.55 -22.35 11.36
C SER A 15 -24.05 -21.56 10.16
N GLY A 16 -24.79 -20.51 9.77
CA GLY A 16 -24.39 -19.64 8.65
C GLY A 16 -23.16 -18.78 8.95
N LEU A 17 -22.46 -18.32 7.91
CA LEU A 17 -21.21 -17.53 7.99
C LEU A 17 -21.32 -16.27 8.88
N LYS A 18 -22.48 -15.63 8.88
CA LYS A 18 -22.69 -14.38 9.66
C LYS A 18 -22.58 -14.59 11.17
N GLN A 19 -22.80 -15.79 11.66
CA GLN A 19 -22.71 -16.11 13.08
C GLN A 19 -21.27 -16.22 13.58
N LEU A 20 -20.30 -16.32 12.67
CA LEU A 20 -18.87 -16.32 13.00
C LEU A 20 -18.37 -14.93 13.41
N PHE A 21 -19.10 -13.87 13.10
CA PHE A 21 -18.65 -12.52 13.38
C PHE A 21 -18.98 -12.10 14.82
N VAL A 22 -17.95 -11.79 15.59
CA VAL A 22 -18.03 -11.05 16.85
C VAL A 22 -18.34 -9.57 16.56
N LYS A 23 -17.71 -9.03 15.50
CA LYS A 23 -17.94 -7.68 14.98
C LYS A 23 -18.10 -7.75 13.46
N SER A 24 -19.32 -7.55 13.01
CA SER A 24 -19.69 -7.70 11.60
C SER A 24 -19.46 -6.41 10.81
N PRO A 25 -18.79 -6.47 9.66
CA PRO A 25 -18.71 -5.36 8.72
C PRO A 25 -20.00 -5.26 7.89
N PRO A 26 -20.25 -4.16 7.17
CA PRO A 26 -21.29 -4.12 6.15
C PRO A 26 -20.91 -5.04 4.97
N PHE A 27 -21.69 -6.06 4.71
CA PHE A 27 -21.53 -6.94 3.56
C PHE A 27 -21.95 -6.22 2.27
N VAL A 28 -21.16 -6.40 1.21
CA VAL A 28 -21.47 -5.93 -0.15
C VAL A 28 -22.08 -7.05 -0.97
N VAL A 29 -21.55 -8.28 -0.81
CA VAL A 29 -22.14 -9.50 -1.38
C VAL A 29 -22.56 -10.40 -0.24
N ASP A 30 -23.77 -10.95 -0.35
CA ASP A 30 -24.39 -11.82 0.63
C ASP A 30 -25.22 -12.85 -0.15
N TYR A 31 -24.61 -13.99 -0.43
CA TYR A 31 -25.16 -15.05 -1.27
C TYR A 31 -25.29 -16.34 -0.49
N SER A 32 -26.36 -17.08 -0.71
CA SER A 32 -26.57 -18.41 -0.14
C SER A 32 -27.44 -19.27 -1.05
N ASP A 33 -27.00 -20.49 -1.32
CA ASP A 33 -27.79 -21.54 -1.94
C ASP A 33 -27.78 -22.83 -1.10
N SER A 34 -28.17 -23.96 -1.66
CA SER A 34 -28.23 -25.25 -0.95
C SER A 34 -26.84 -25.81 -0.62
N VAL A 35 -25.79 -25.39 -1.32
CA VAL A 35 -24.41 -25.91 -1.22
C VAL A 35 -23.46 -24.87 -0.67
N HIS A 36 -23.57 -23.61 -1.12
CA HIS A 36 -22.61 -22.56 -0.82
C HIS A 36 -23.23 -21.39 -0.05
N GLU A 37 -22.43 -20.79 0.79
CA GLU A 37 -22.67 -19.46 1.35
C GLU A 37 -21.42 -18.60 1.11
N LEU A 38 -21.60 -17.38 0.64
CA LEU A 38 -20.54 -16.42 0.38
C LEU A 38 -20.91 -15.06 0.96
N VAL A 39 -20.02 -14.50 1.77
CA VAL A 39 -20.11 -13.09 2.16
C VAL A 39 -18.82 -12.36 1.76
N MET A 40 -18.98 -11.14 1.23
CA MET A 40 -17.87 -10.28 0.87
C MET A 40 -18.07 -8.88 1.42
N TRP A 41 -16.98 -8.25 1.82
CA TRP A 41 -16.96 -6.86 2.28
C TRP A 41 -15.69 -6.13 1.82
N GLY A 42 -15.70 -4.79 1.88
CA GLY A 42 -14.69 -3.94 1.26
C GLY A 42 -15.22 -3.33 -0.03
N ASP A 43 -14.56 -3.54 -1.16
CA ASP A 43 -15.01 -3.09 -2.49
C ASP A 43 -14.83 -4.20 -3.55
N PRO A 44 -15.67 -5.26 -3.52
CA PRO A 44 -15.68 -6.33 -4.51
C PRO A 44 -16.35 -5.85 -5.81
N VAL A 45 -15.58 -5.25 -6.72
CA VAL A 45 -16.09 -4.76 -8.01
C VAL A 45 -16.42 -5.94 -8.94
N GLY A 46 -17.68 -6.05 -9.34
CA GLY A 46 -18.22 -7.21 -10.09
C GLY A 46 -18.58 -8.42 -9.21
N GLY A 47 -18.64 -8.25 -7.87
CA GLY A 47 -19.01 -9.33 -6.97
C GLY A 47 -20.45 -9.80 -7.15
N ASP A 48 -21.40 -8.90 -7.41
CA ASP A 48 -22.80 -9.27 -7.70
C ASP A 48 -22.92 -10.04 -9.02
N GLU A 49 -22.17 -9.64 -10.05
CA GLU A 49 -22.11 -10.34 -11.33
C GLU A 49 -21.52 -11.75 -11.15
N PHE A 50 -20.52 -11.90 -10.28
CA PHE A 50 -19.90 -13.18 -9.98
C PHE A 50 -20.91 -14.19 -9.44
N VAL A 51 -21.73 -13.84 -8.45
CA VAL A 51 -22.68 -14.77 -7.82
C VAL A 51 -23.93 -15.01 -8.68
N THR A 52 -24.20 -14.15 -9.66
CA THR A 52 -25.35 -14.31 -10.57
C THR A 52 -25.01 -15.06 -11.85
N ASP A 53 -23.71 -15.31 -12.13
CA ASP A 53 -23.26 -16.12 -13.27
C ASP A 53 -23.57 -17.61 -13.01
N PRO A 54 -24.44 -18.26 -13.81
CA PRO A 54 -24.85 -19.65 -13.59
C PRO A 54 -23.71 -20.66 -13.76
N ASP A 55 -22.66 -20.28 -14.48
CA ASP A 55 -21.50 -21.14 -14.76
C ASP A 55 -20.34 -20.93 -13.77
N VAL A 56 -20.54 -20.10 -12.73
CA VAL A 56 -19.48 -19.82 -11.77
C VAL A 56 -19.31 -20.96 -10.78
N VAL A 57 -18.05 -21.28 -10.48
CA VAL A 57 -17.67 -22.14 -9.37
C VAL A 57 -17.35 -21.24 -8.18
N ILE A 58 -18.06 -21.42 -7.07
CA ILE A 58 -17.85 -20.64 -5.86
C ILE A 58 -16.72 -21.25 -5.04
N ASP A 59 -15.49 -20.89 -5.38
CA ASP A 59 -14.26 -21.23 -4.69
C ASP A 59 -13.31 -20.03 -4.61
N PRO A 60 -12.30 -20.04 -3.73
CA PRO A 60 -11.40 -18.90 -3.56
C PRO A 60 -10.64 -18.50 -4.83
N VAL A 61 -10.22 -19.45 -5.66
CA VAL A 61 -9.40 -19.19 -6.85
C VAL A 61 -10.23 -18.53 -7.94
N SER A 62 -11.43 -19.06 -8.21
CA SER A 62 -12.40 -18.46 -9.13
C SER A 62 -12.78 -17.05 -8.69
N LEU A 63 -13.09 -16.87 -7.40
CA LEU A 63 -13.45 -15.56 -6.83
C LEU A 63 -12.34 -14.54 -7.06
N ILE A 64 -11.11 -14.84 -6.64
CA ILE A 64 -9.97 -13.91 -6.71
C ILE A 64 -9.59 -13.59 -8.14
N SER A 65 -9.78 -14.53 -9.08
CA SER A 65 -9.44 -14.33 -10.48
C SER A 65 -10.48 -13.48 -11.25
N ARG A 66 -11.72 -13.42 -10.80
CA ARG A 66 -12.85 -12.79 -11.51
C ARG A 66 -13.37 -11.51 -10.85
N VAL A 67 -13.36 -11.44 -9.53
CA VAL A 67 -13.82 -10.26 -8.78
C VAL A 67 -12.66 -9.26 -8.64
N ARG A 68 -12.91 -8.01 -9.00
CA ARG A 68 -11.93 -6.91 -8.98
C ARG A 68 -11.97 -6.12 -7.67
N GLY A 69 -10.97 -5.28 -7.46
CA GLY A 69 -10.91 -4.38 -6.31
C GLY A 69 -10.28 -4.99 -5.07
N HIS A 70 -10.48 -4.32 -3.93
CA HIS A 70 -9.89 -4.74 -2.66
C HIS A 70 -11.01 -5.13 -1.69
N TYR A 71 -11.05 -6.40 -1.33
CA TYR A 71 -12.11 -7.00 -0.54
C TYR A 71 -11.61 -8.15 0.32
N TYR A 72 -12.46 -8.53 1.25
CA TYR A 72 -12.37 -9.75 2.05
C TYR A 72 -13.52 -10.69 1.67
N PHE A 73 -13.34 -11.97 1.92
CA PHE A 73 -14.39 -12.96 1.69
C PHE A 73 -14.38 -14.09 2.73
N LEU A 74 -15.57 -14.66 2.96
CA LEU A 74 -15.77 -15.98 3.53
C LEU A 74 -16.59 -16.81 2.56
N ILE A 75 -16.19 -18.06 2.32
CA ILE A 75 -16.93 -19.05 1.55
C ILE A 75 -17.15 -20.27 2.43
N LEU A 76 -18.38 -20.74 2.51
CA LEU A 76 -18.74 -22.02 3.13
C LEU A 76 -19.25 -22.95 2.04
N ASN A 77 -18.60 -24.11 1.88
CA ASN A 77 -19.11 -25.23 1.09
C ASN A 77 -19.70 -26.27 2.06
N ARG A 78 -21.03 -26.32 2.16
CA ARG A 78 -21.75 -27.21 3.08
C ARG A 78 -21.60 -28.68 2.71
N LYS A 79 -21.51 -28.97 1.41
CA LYS A 79 -21.43 -30.35 0.90
C LYS A 79 -20.07 -30.97 1.23
N GLU A 80 -19.00 -30.26 0.97
CA GLU A 80 -17.63 -30.71 1.23
C GLU A 80 -17.17 -30.44 2.68
N ARG A 81 -17.97 -29.70 3.45
CA ARG A 81 -17.65 -29.23 4.81
C ARG A 81 -16.32 -28.47 4.85
N GLU A 82 -16.22 -27.45 4.00
CA GLU A 82 -15.07 -26.59 3.86
C GLU A 82 -15.45 -25.12 4.13
N LEU A 83 -14.59 -24.41 4.85
CA LEU A 83 -14.70 -22.98 5.07
C LEU A 83 -13.40 -22.31 4.59
N PHE A 84 -13.56 -21.25 3.81
CA PHE A 84 -12.44 -20.46 3.31
C PHE A 84 -12.57 -19.01 3.76
N ALA A 85 -11.45 -18.43 4.22
CA ALA A 85 -11.35 -17.02 4.61
C ALA A 85 -10.15 -16.38 3.92
N GLY A 86 -10.35 -15.23 3.27
CA GLY A 86 -9.26 -14.58 2.55
C GLY A 86 -9.57 -13.16 2.09
N ASN A 87 -8.69 -12.66 1.24
CA ASN A 87 -8.78 -11.33 0.64
C ASN A 87 -8.38 -11.37 -0.84
N SER A 88 -8.56 -10.25 -1.51
CA SER A 88 -8.23 -10.07 -2.93
C SER A 88 -6.74 -10.25 -3.23
N LEU A 89 -6.40 -10.36 -4.52
CA LEU A 89 -5.04 -10.49 -5.03
C LEU A 89 -4.08 -9.47 -4.39
N PHE A 90 -2.86 -9.90 -4.07
CA PHE A 90 -1.80 -9.19 -3.36
C PHE A 90 -2.11 -8.79 -1.92
N SER A 91 -3.29 -9.15 -1.38
CA SER A 91 -3.64 -8.98 0.03
C SER A 91 -3.40 -7.55 0.56
N ILE A 92 -3.81 -6.54 -0.22
CA ILE A 92 -3.59 -5.12 0.10
C ILE A 92 -4.28 -4.74 1.42
N LEU A 93 -5.48 -5.25 1.64
CA LEU A 93 -6.19 -5.13 2.91
C LEU A 93 -5.77 -6.30 3.82
N PRO A 94 -5.18 -6.04 5.00
CA PRO A 94 -4.59 -7.09 5.83
C PRO A 94 -5.65 -7.96 6.52
N ILE A 95 -5.31 -9.24 6.74
CA ILE A 95 -5.98 -10.12 7.70
C ILE A 95 -4.94 -10.53 8.72
N TYR A 96 -5.16 -10.16 9.97
CA TYR A 96 -4.40 -10.64 11.12
C TYR A 96 -5.12 -11.83 11.74
N TYR A 97 -4.35 -12.80 12.26
CA TYR A 97 -4.92 -13.98 12.91
C TYR A 97 -4.09 -14.46 14.10
N CYS A 98 -4.77 -15.10 15.03
CA CYS A 98 -4.15 -15.85 16.13
C CYS A 98 -5.04 -17.02 16.52
N GLU A 99 -4.48 -17.94 17.31
CA GLU A 99 -5.24 -19.00 17.96
C GLU A 99 -5.67 -18.55 19.36
N LYS A 100 -6.94 -18.77 19.70
CA LYS A 100 -7.52 -18.54 21.02
C LYS A 100 -8.45 -19.71 21.37
N GLU A 101 -8.14 -20.43 22.45
CA GLU A 101 -8.97 -21.52 22.97
C GLU A 101 -9.28 -22.63 21.95
N GLY A 102 -8.36 -22.87 20.98
CA GLY A 102 -8.51 -23.88 19.94
C GLY A 102 -9.27 -23.41 18.69
N GLU A 103 -9.69 -22.15 18.66
CA GLU A 103 -10.30 -21.51 17.49
C GLU A 103 -9.32 -20.49 16.87
N VAL A 104 -9.51 -20.20 15.59
CA VAL A 104 -8.73 -19.15 14.91
C VAL A 104 -9.55 -17.87 14.87
N VAL A 105 -8.98 -16.80 15.40
CA VAL A 105 -9.62 -15.48 15.40
C VAL A 105 -8.97 -14.61 14.34
N LEU A 106 -9.78 -13.94 13.52
CA LEU A 106 -9.34 -13.05 12.45
C LEU A 106 -9.82 -11.61 12.66
N SER A 107 -8.97 -10.64 12.30
CA SER A 107 -9.34 -9.22 12.27
C SER A 107 -8.58 -8.47 11.17
N GLY A 108 -9.12 -7.36 10.71
CA GLY A 108 -8.40 -6.38 9.88
C GLY A 108 -7.38 -5.54 10.66
N ASN A 109 -7.35 -5.65 12.01
CA ASN A 109 -6.49 -4.85 12.89
C ASN A 109 -5.87 -5.70 13.99
N ALA A 110 -4.53 -5.75 14.06
CA ALA A 110 -3.79 -6.55 15.03
C ALA A 110 -3.96 -6.05 16.49
N LEU A 111 -4.12 -4.73 16.69
CA LEU A 111 -4.31 -4.15 18.02
C LEU A 111 -5.70 -4.51 18.59
N GLU A 112 -6.73 -4.52 17.73
CA GLU A 112 -8.07 -4.96 18.11
C GLU A 112 -8.07 -6.46 18.42
N LEU A 113 -7.42 -7.25 17.57
CA LEU A 113 -7.29 -8.69 17.77
C LEU A 113 -6.55 -9.02 19.08
N GLY A 114 -5.47 -8.28 19.39
CA GLY A 114 -4.73 -8.46 20.64
C GLY A 114 -5.58 -8.22 21.88
N ARG A 115 -6.34 -7.11 21.90
CA ARG A 115 -7.27 -6.84 23.00
C ARG A 115 -8.32 -7.93 23.16
N TYR A 116 -8.87 -8.42 22.06
CA TYR A 116 -9.86 -9.50 22.09
C TYR A 116 -9.27 -10.83 22.58
N ALA A 117 -8.07 -11.16 22.14
CA ALA A 117 -7.39 -12.40 22.50
C ALA A 117 -6.65 -12.34 23.85
N GLY A 118 -6.58 -11.17 24.50
CA GLY A 118 -5.80 -10.98 25.72
C GLY A 118 -4.29 -11.05 25.48
N LEU A 119 -3.82 -10.59 24.32
CA LEU A 119 -2.42 -10.56 23.93
C LEU A 119 -1.92 -9.12 23.89
N ASP A 120 -0.88 -8.82 24.65
CA ASP A 120 -0.33 -7.46 24.83
C ASP A 120 1.20 -7.38 24.70
N THR A 121 1.86 -8.50 24.48
CA THR A 121 3.32 -8.55 24.38
C THR A 121 3.78 -8.01 23.04
N VAL A 122 4.66 -7.00 23.08
CA VAL A 122 5.23 -6.39 21.87
C VAL A 122 6.20 -7.35 21.18
N SER A 123 6.02 -7.54 19.87
CA SER A 123 6.92 -8.34 19.05
C SER A 123 8.24 -7.62 18.78
N ARG A 124 9.32 -8.11 19.37
CA ARG A 124 10.67 -7.56 19.20
C ARG A 124 11.16 -7.71 17.76
N ARG A 125 10.82 -8.80 17.09
CA ARG A 125 11.13 -9.02 15.66
C ARG A 125 10.45 -7.98 14.77
N PHE A 126 9.19 -7.64 15.03
CA PHE A 126 8.48 -6.58 14.32
C PHE A 126 9.19 -5.24 14.48
N VAL A 127 9.58 -4.90 15.71
CA VAL A 127 10.27 -3.63 16.01
C VAL A 127 11.62 -3.57 15.29
N LEU A 128 12.46 -4.60 15.42
CA LEU A 128 13.76 -4.67 14.75
C LEU A 128 13.63 -4.47 13.23
N GLU A 129 12.78 -5.28 12.60
CA GLU A 129 12.64 -5.27 11.15
C GLU A 129 12.02 -3.96 10.64
N THR A 130 11.07 -3.37 11.38
CA THR A 130 10.48 -2.09 11.02
C THR A 130 11.49 -0.96 11.08
N VAL A 131 12.37 -0.92 12.07
CA VAL A 131 13.45 0.07 12.15
C VAL A 131 14.44 -0.09 10.99
N LEU A 132 14.81 -1.32 10.66
CA LEU A 132 15.81 -1.60 9.63
C LEU A 132 15.27 -1.42 8.20
N PHE A 133 14.01 -1.78 7.96
CA PHE A 133 13.45 -1.92 6.60
C PHE A 133 12.21 -1.08 6.34
N ASN A 134 11.72 -0.31 7.33
CA ASN A 134 10.48 0.49 7.36
C ASN A 134 9.18 -0.34 7.54
N TYR A 135 9.25 -1.66 7.48
CA TYR A 135 8.19 -2.65 7.75
C TYR A 135 8.83 -4.02 7.98
N PRO A 136 8.13 -4.97 8.65
CA PRO A 136 8.67 -6.31 8.84
C PRO A 136 8.82 -7.03 7.49
N LEU A 137 9.88 -7.83 7.32
CA LEU A 137 10.08 -8.67 6.13
C LEU A 137 9.17 -9.90 6.15
N PHE A 138 8.88 -10.41 7.34
CA PHE A 138 8.02 -11.57 7.57
C PHE A 138 6.59 -11.16 7.95
N ASN A 139 5.75 -12.15 8.26
CA ASN A 139 4.34 -11.97 8.59
C ASN A 139 4.09 -11.70 10.09
N TYR A 140 5.00 -11.01 10.75
CA TYR A 140 4.82 -10.58 12.14
C TYR A 140 3.90 -9.37 12.25
N SER A 141 3.11 -9.31 13.33
CA SER A 141 2.44 -8.08 13.76
C SER A 141 3.20 -7.41 14.90
N ILE A 142 2.73 -6.24 15.32
CA ILE A 142 3.27 -5.54 16.50
C ILE A 142 3.08 -6.33 17.80
N ILE A 143 2.13 -7.26 17.85
CA ILE A 143 1.83 -8.10 19.01
C ILE A 143 2.34 -9.52 18.72
N GLU A 144 3.08 -10.10 19.69
CA GLU A 144 3.52 -11.48 19.60
C GLU A 144 2.33 -12.45 19.50
N ARG A 145 2.53 -13.57 18.81
CA ARG A 145 1.52 -14.61 18.54
C ARG A 145 0.37 -14.15 17.62
N ILE A 146 0.35 -12.90 17.16
CA ILE A 146 -0.54 -12.46 16.09
C ILE A 146 0.25 -12.40 14.78
N SER A 147 -0.23 -13.11 13.77
CA SER A 147 0.39 -13.18 12.45
C SER A 147 -0.46 -12.45 11.41
N LEU A 148 0.20 -11.90 10.39
CA LEU A 148 -0.43 -11.39 9.17
C LEU A 148 -0.59 -12.55 8.18
N LEU A 149 -1.78 -12.73 7.60
CA LEU A 149 -2.00 -13.72 6.53
C LEU A 149 -1.00 -13.46 5.39
N PRO A 150 -0.27 -14.49 4.90
CA PRO A 150 0.67 -14.30 3.79
C PRO A 150 0.00 -13.75 2.55
N SER A 151 0.75 -12.98 1.75
CA SER A 151 0.26 -12.46 0.47
C SER A 151 -0.20 -13.58 -0.44
N ASN A 152 -1.23 -13.32 -1.25
CA ASN A 152 -1.79 -14.29 -2.19
C ASN A 152 -2.16 -15.64 -1.55
N SER A 153 -2.67 -15.59 -0.31
CA SER A 153 -3.06 -16.80 0.42
C SER A 153 -4.45 -16.63 1.03
N TYR A 154 -5.11 -17.74 1.22
CA TYR A 154 -6.33 -17.83 2.02
C TYR A 154 -6.18 -18.91 3.09
N MET A 155 -7.02 -18.85 4.09
CA MET A 155 -7.17 -19.87 5.12
C MET A 155 -8.23 -20.87 4.70
N GLU A 156 -7.91 -22.15 4.78
CA GLU A 156 -8.82 -23.26 4.56
C GLU A 156 -9.04 -24.01 5.87
N VAL A 157 -10.30 -24.21 6.23
CA VAL A 157 -10.71 -25.05 7.36
C VAL A 157 -11.41 -26.27 6.82
N ARG A 158 -10.87 -27.45 7.08
CA ARG A 158 -11.40 -28.74 6.63
C ARG A 158 -11.11 -29.83 7.64
N GLN A 159 -12.10 -30.61 8.02
CA GLN A 159 -11.93 -31.79 8.88
C GLN A 159 -11.16 -31.53 10.18
N GLY A 160 -11.40 -30.41 10.83
CA GLY A 160 -10.70 -30.03 12.07
C GLY A 160 -9.27 -29.54 11.90
N SER A 161 -8.84 -29.29 10.65
CA SER A 161 -7.53 -28.75 10.31
C SER A 161 -7.63 -27.36 9.70
N VAL A 162 -6.77 -26.45 10.12
CA VAL A 162 -6.62 -25.10 9.54
C VAL A 162 -5.32 -25.05 8.74
N LYS A 163 -5.40 -24.66 7.47
CA LYS A 163 -4.25 -24.54 6.57
C LYS A 163 -4.21 -23.18 5.90
N LEU A 164 -3.00 -22.68 5.65
CA LEU A 164 -2.77 -21.52 4.78
C LEU A 164 -2.43 -22.02 3.39
N VAL A 165 -3.22 -21.62 2.40
CA VAL A 165 -3.08 -22.06 1.01
C VAL A 165 -2.70 -20.86 0.15
N ARG A 166 -1.54 -20.93 -0.52
CA ARG A 166 -1.12 -19.91 -1.49
C ARG A 166 -1.82 -20.19 -2.83
N HIS A 167 -2.65 -19.24 -3.27
CA HIS A 167 -3.44 -19.39 -4.51
C HIS A 167 -2.71 -18.90 -5.76
N THR A 168 -1.77 -17.95 -5.61
CA THR A 168 -1.02 -17.35 -6.72
C THR A 168 0.44 -17.19 -6.35
N ALA A 169 1.32 -17.76 -7.15
CA ALA A 169 2.75 -17.45 -7.09
C ALA A 169 2.99 -16.22 -7.99
N THR A 170 3.48 -15.14 -7.41
CA THR A 170 3.68 -13.85 -8.14
C THR A 170 4.62 -14.02 -9.32
N GLU A 171 5.63 -14.87 -9.17
CA GLU A 171 6.60 -15.18 -10.23
C GLU A 171 5.98 -15.90 -11.45
N ASP A 172 4.85 -16.58 -11.29
CA ASP A 172 4.12 -17.21 -12.40
C ASP A 172 3.42 -16.17 -13.29
N LEU A 173 3.30 -14.93 -12.83
CA LEU A 173 2.79 -13.82 -13.64
C LEU A 173 3.85 -13.23 -14.57
N PHE A 174 5.13 -13.56 -14.39
CA PHE A 174 6.22 -13.04 -15.22
C PHE A 174 6.36 -13.84 -16.50
N SER A 175 6.55 -13.17 -17.63
CA SER A 175 6.78 -13.81 -18.91
C SER A 175 8.26 -14.10 -19.14
N ALA A 176 8.59 -15.32 -19.56
CA ALA A 176 9.95 -15.66 -19.98
C ALA A 176 10.38 -14.92 -21.27
N ASP A 177 9.41 -14.56 -22.15
CA ASP A 177 9.65 -13.82 -23.39
C ASP A 177 8.62 -12.67 -23.52
N PRO A 178 8.83 -11.55 -22.80
CA PRO A 178 7.89 -10.45 -22.82
C PRO A 178 7.87 -9.75 -24.17
N LEU A 179 6.67 -9.48 -24.68
CA LEU A 179 6.49 -8.75 -25.93
C LEU A 179 7.22 -7.40 -25.88
N PRO A 180 8.08 -7.07 -26.86
CA PRO A 180 8.79 -5.80 -26.89
C PRO A 180 7.84 -4.60 -26.73
N TRP A 181 8.16 -3.69 -25.81
CA TRP A 181 7.27 -2.57 -25.42
C TRP A 181 6.83 -1.70 -26.61
N ARG A 182 7.67 -1.57 -27.66
CA ARG A 182 7.32 -0.80 -28.87
C ARG A 182 6.21 -1.44 -29.70
N ARG A 183 5.98 -2.75 -29.55
CA ARG A 183 4.91 -3.49 -30.24
C ARG A 183 3.67 -3.64 -29.38
N ALA A 184 3.78 -3.48 -28.07
CA ALA A 184 2.71 -3.69 -27.13
C ALA A 184 1.86 -2.45 -26.84
N GLY A 185 2.25 -1.25 -27.35
CA GLY A 185 1.64 0.03 -26.96
C GLY A 185 0.13 0.07 -27.14
N GLU A 186 -0.36 -0.25 -28.34
CA GLU A 186 -1.80 -0.20 -28.66
C GLU A 186 -2.61 -1.19 -27.82
N SER A 187 -2.15 -2.44 -27.69
CA SER A 187 -2.86 -3.47 -26.91
C SER A 187 -2.91 -3.14 -25.41
N VAL A 188 -1.82 -2.61 -24.87
CA VAL A 188 -1.77 -2.19 -23.46
C VAL A 188 -2.65 -0.96 -23.22
N ASN A 189 -2.66 0.01 -24.15
CA ASN A 189 -3.55 1.18 -24.06
C ASN A 189 -5.02 0.76 -24.04
N ALA A 190 -5.44 -0.06 -25.00
CA ALA A 190 -6.81 -0.56 -25.08
C ALA A 190 -7.21 -1.33 -23.82
N ALA A 191 -6.36 -2.23 -23.34
CA ALA A 191 -6.59 -2.99 -22.11
C ALA A 191 -6.71 -2.08 -20.89
N PHE A 192 -5.86 -1.05 -20.79
CA PHE A 192 -5.93 -0.11 -19.67
C PHE A 192 -7.22 0.70 -19.66
N LEU A 193 -7.63 1.23 -20.82
CA LEU A 193 -8.87 1.99 -20.95
C LEU A 193 -10.11 1.14 -20.61
N ASP A 194 -10.15 -0.12 -21.09
CA ASP A 194 -11.20 -1.07 -20.75
C ASP A 194 -11.20 -1.39 -19.25
N THR A 195 -10.03 -1.60 -18.65
CA THR A 195 -9.89 -1.82 -17.23
C THR A 195 -10.43 -0.65 -16.42
N VAL A 196 -9.99 0.58 -16.70
CA VAL A 196 -10.45 1.77 -15.94
C VAL A 196 -11.97 1.91 -16.02
N LYS A 197 -12.57 1.66 -17.20
CA LYS A 197 -14.02 1.69 -17.37
C LYS A 197 -14.75 0.75 -16.41
N LYS A 198 -14.21 -0.43 -16.13
CA LYS A 198 -14.80 -1.42 -15.20
C LYS A 198 -14.73 -0.95 -13.73
N TYR A 199 -13.81 -0.04 -13.40
CA TYR A 199 -13.64 0.50 -12.04
C TYR A 199 -14.46 1.77 -11.77
N ILE A 200 -14.98 2.44 -12.81
CA ILE A 200 -15.80 3.65 -12.65
C ILE A 200 -17.15 3.28 -12.02
N PRO A 201 -17.54 3.88 -10.89
CA PRO A 201 -18.84 3.64 -10.30
C PRO A 201 -19.96 4.32 -11.12
N ALA A 202 -21.19 3.90 -10.96
CA ALA A 202 -22.35 4.45 -11.65
C ALA A 202 -22.65 5.93 -11.32
N GLY A 203 -22.11 6.46 -10.22
CA GLY A 203 -22.33 7.86 -9.78
C GLY A 203 -21.06 8.68 -9.77
N LYS A 204 -21.15 9.85 -9.15
CA LYS A 204 -20.00 10.76 -8.96
C LYS A 204 -18.92 10.11 -8.13
N TYR A 205 -17.67 10.22 -8.60
CA TYR A 205 -16.50 9.70 -7.89
C TYR A 205 -15.38 10.74 -7.84
N LEU A 206 -14.40 10.47 -6.98
CA LEU A 206 -13.20 11.29 -6.83
C LEU A 206 -12.07 10.69 -7.66
N ASN A 207 -11.32 11.51 -8.38
CA ASN A 207 -10.14 11.05 -9.10
C ASN A 207 -8.91 11.80 -8.62
N ALA A 208 -7.94 11.08 -8.06
CA ALA A 208 -6.68 11.68 -7.64
C ALA A 208 -5.97 12.28 -8.85
N PHE A 209 -5.56 13.54 -8.74
CA PHE A 209 -4.88 14.26 -9.80
C PHE A 209 -3.71 15.05 -9.22
N THR A 210 -2.49 14.56 -9.41
CA THR A 210 -1.25 15.24 -9.01
C THR A 210 -0.53 15.82 -10.22
N GLY A 211 0.59 16.48 -10.03
CA GLY A 211 1.43 16.98 -11.14
C GLY A 211 2.03 15.89 -12.02
N GLY A 212 1.94 14.60 -11.63
CA GLY A 212 2.54 13.45 -12.31
C GLY A 212 1.76 12.93 -13.52
N LEU A 213 2.28 11.83 -14.11
CA LEU A 213 1.66 11.15 -15.25
C LEU A 213 0.66 10.08 -14.84
N ASP A 214 0.91 9.34 -13.75
CA ASP A 214 0.11 8.20 -13.32
C ASP A 214 -1.36 8.62 -13.08
N SER A 215 -1.58 9.63 -12.25
CA SER A 215 -2.91 10.18 -11.95
C SER A 215 -3.56 10.86 -13.16
N ARG A 216 -2.77 11.56 -13.99
CA ARG A 216 -3.26 12.18 -15.22
C ARG A 216 -3.78 11.15 -16.22
N THR A 217 -3.14 9.98 -16.28
CA THR A 217 -3.58 8.87 -17.14
C THR A 217 -4.96 8.35 -16.72
N LEU A 218 -5.21 8.26 -15.42
CA LEU A 218 -6.53 7.89 -14.88
C LEU A 218 -7.60 8.94 -15.17
N VAL A 219 -7.28 10.24 -15.00
CA VAL A 219 -8.19 11.33 -15.39
C VAL A 219 -8.53 11.24 -16.88
N ALA A 220 -7.52 11.04 -17.74
CA ALA A 220 -7.75 10.91 -19.18
C ALA A 220 -8.64 9.70 -19.51
N ALA A 221 -8.37 8.54 -18.91
CA ALA A 221 -9.17 7.34 -19.12
C ALA A 221 -10.61 7.51 -18.59
N GLY A 222 -10.78 8.16 -17.43
CA GLY A 222 -12.09 8.47 -16.87
C GLY A 222 -12.92 9.40 -17.76
N LEU A 223 -12.29 10.43 -18.37
CA LEU A 223 -12.93 11.31 -19.35
C LEU A 223 -13.38 10.54 -20.60
N ALA A 224 -12.51 9.67 -21.13
CA ALA A 224 -12.85 8.85 -22.30
C ALA A 224 -14.00 7.88 -22.01
N ALA A 225 -14.13 7.42 -20.77
CA ALA A 225 -15.24 6.56 -20.35
C ALA A 225 -16.53 7.33 -19.98
N GLY A 226 -16.54 8.68 -20.04
CA GLY A 226 -17.70 9.50 -19.69
C GLY A 226 -18.01 9.54 -18.19
N GLY A 227 -17.01 9.32 -17.32
CA GLY A 227 -17.20 9.27 -15.87
C GLY A 227 -17.46 10.66 -15.25
N ASP A 228 -18.42 10.75 -14.32
CA ASP A 228 -18.70 11.97 -13.53
C ASP A 228 -17.69 12.08 -12.39
N MET A 229 -16.56 12.77 -12.64
CA MET A 229 -15.47 12.86 -11.68
C MET A 229 -15.28 14.26 -11.09
N LEU A 230 -14.90 14.29 -9.82
CA LEU A 230 -14.30 15.44 -9.15
C LEU A 230 -12.81 15.15 -8.95
N CYS A 231 -11.94 15.86 -9.66
CA CYS A 231 -10.50 15.76 -9.47
C CYS A 231 -10.10 16.30 -8.10
N PHE A 232 -9.10 15.72 -7.46
CA PHE A 232 -8.57 16.21 -6.21
C PHE A 232 -7.07 16.01 -6.08
N SER A 233 -6.42 16.85 -5.29
CA SER A 233 -5.09 16.61 -4.74
C SER A 233 -4.94 17.24 -3.38
N PHE A 234 -3.87 16.85 -2.68
CA PHE A 234 -3.49 17.42 -1.41
C PHE A 234 -1.98 17.65 -1.36
N GLY A 235 -1.56 18.65 -0.59
CA GLY A 235 -0.13 18.99 -0.44
C GLY A 235 0.08 20.29 0.30
N ALA A 236 1.33 20.59 0.64
CA ALA A 236 1.71 21.87 1.21
C ALA A 236 1.41 23.03 0.26
N PRO A 237 1.07 24.21 0.75
CA PRO A 237 0.90 25.40 -0.08
C PRO A 237 2.10 25.64 -0.99
N GLY A 238 1.85 25.90 -2.29
CA GLY A 238 2.89 26.11 -3.31
C GLY A 238 3.58 24.83 -3.80
N SER A 239 3.20 23.65 -3.31
CA SER A 239 3.74 22.40 -3.84
C SER A 239 3.19 22.11 -5.24
N LYS A 240 4.01 21.47 -6.08
CA LYS A 240 3.61 21.09 -7.44
C LYS A 240 2.45 20.08 -7.47
N ASP A 241 2.24 19.35 -6.39
CA ASP A 241 1.17 18.37 -6.29
C ASP A 241 -0.21 19.02 -6.13
N VAL A 242 -0.28 20.31 -5.83
CA VAL A 242 -1.52 21.10 -5.81
C VAL A 242 -1.56 22.20 -6.85
N GLU A 243 -0.42 22.85 -7.16
CA GLU A 243 -0.41 23.96 -8.12
C GLU A 243 -0.56 23.52 -9.58
N ILE A 244 0.06 22.39 -9.96
CA ILE A 244 -0.07 21.88 -11.33
C ILE A 244 -1.49 21.35 -11.61
N PRO A 245 -2.12 20.53 -10.73
CA PRO A 245 -3.51 20.16 -10.90
C PRO A 245 -4.46 21.34 -10.97
N ASP A 246 -4.30 22.36 -10.12
CA ASP A 246 -5.11 23.57 -10.11
C ASP A 246 -5.08 24.27 -11.49
N LEU A 247 -3.87 24.49 -12.02
CA LEU A 247 -3.68 25.06 -13.35
C LEU A 247 -4.33 24.19 -14.45
N VAL A 248 -4.02 22.90 -14.46
CA VAL A 248 -4.47 21.98 -15.53
C VAL A 248 -5.98 21.79 -15.49
N THR A 249 -6.59 21.65 -14.33
CA THR A 249 -8.04 21.47 -14.21
C THR A 249 -8.78 22.77 -14.59
N GLY A 250 -8.24 23.94 -14.23
CA GLY A 250 -8.77 25.23 -14.65
C GLY A 250 -8.75 25.40 -16.17
N GLU A 251 -7.63 25.06 -16.83
CA GLU A 251 -7.51 25.12 -18.30
C GLU A 251 -8.40 24.07 -19.01
N ALA A 252 -8.57 22.88 -18.39
CA ALA A 252 -9.37 21.81 -18.96
C ALA A 252 -10.87 21.91 -18.63
N GLY A 253 -11.29 22.84 -17.79
CA GLY A 253 -12.68 22.98 -17.32
C GLY A 253 -13.15 21.83 -16.45
N LEU A 254 -12.24 21.18 -15.69
CA LEU A 254 -12.56 20.04 -14.82
C LEU A 254 -12.84 20.50 -13.38
N PRO A 255 -13.87 19.94 -12.72
CA PRO A 255 -14.10 20.24 -11.31
C PRO A 255 -12.92 19.73 -10.46
N TYR A 256 -12.45 20.56 -9.53
CA TYR A 256 -11.27 20.26 -8.73
C TYR A 256 -11.41 20.66 -7.27
N LEU A 257 -10.97 19.78 -6.37
CA LEU A 257 -10.88 20.00 -4.94
C LEU A 257 -9.42 20.03 -4.49
N LYS A 258 -8.96 21.19 -4.09
CA LYS A 258 -7.61 21.45 -3.55
C LYS A 258 -7.63 21.31 -2.04
N ILE A 259 -6.91 20.34 -1.48
CA ILE A 259 -6.76 20.13 -0.03
C ILE A 259 -5.38 20.60 0.39
N LEU A 260 -5.30 21.68 1.17
CA LEU A 260 -4.04 22.23 1.62
C LEU A 260 -3.61 21.62 2.96
N LEU A 261 -2.38 21.19 3.02
CA LEU A 261 -1.70 20.77 4.25
C LEU A 261 -0.92 21.98 4.81
N ASP A 262 -1.67 23.01 5.20
CA ASP A 262 -1.21 24.31 5.65
C ASP A 262 -0.96 24.36 7.17
N ASP A 263 -0.95 25.58 7.74
CA ASP A 263 -0.75 25.77 9.17
C ASP A 263 -1.92 25.25 10.02
N ASP A 264 -3.13 25.27 9.48
CA ASP A 264 -4.31 24.73 10.19
C ASP A 264 -4.23 23.20 10.25
N TYR A 265 -3.85 22.55 9.15
CA TYR A 265 -3.54 21.11 9.19
C TYR A 265 -2.45 20.80 10.22
N VAL A 266 -1.33 21.55 10.20
CA VAL A 266 -0.21 21.32 11.11
C VAL A 266 -0.63 21.45 12.57
N ARG A 267 -1.41 22.47 12.91
CA ARG A 267 -1.80 22.76 14.31
C ARG A 267 -2.92 21.87 14.82
N MET A 268 -3.94 21.61 13.99
CA MET A 268 -5.19 21.00 14.45
C MET A 268 -5.39 19.56 13.95
N GLY A 269 -4.76 19.18 12.83
CA GLY A 269 -5.02 17.91 12.18
C GLY A 269 -3.85 16.92 12.18
N SER A 270 -2.60 17.39 12.27
CA SER A 270 -1.45 16.53 11.99
C SER A 270 -1.22 15.44 13.05
N LEU A 271 -1.36 15.77 14.33
CA LEU A 271 -1.09 14.82 15.42
C LEU A 271 -2.16 13.75 15.51
N ASP A 272 -3.42 14.14 15.64
CA ASP A 272 -4.52 13.22 15.85
C ASP A 272 -4.70 12.28 14.66
N ASN A 273 -4.64 12.82 13.42
CA ASN A 273 -4.68 11.97 12.23
C ASN A 273 -3.42 11.09 12.08
N GLY A 274 -2.27 11.55 12.56
CA GLY A 274 -1.04 10.75 12.57
C GLY A 274 -1.13 9.57 13.52
N ILE A 275 -1.62 9.77 14.74
CA ILE A 275 -1.83 8.71 15.73
C ILE A 275 -2.89 7.72 15.22
N GLU A 276 -4.05 8.22 14.80
CA GLU A 276 -5.13 7.39 14.28
C GLU A 276 -4.67 6.57 13.06
N PHE A 277 -3.84 7.17 12.17
CA PHE A 277 -3.26 6.48 11.03
C PHE A 277 -2.38 5.29 11.44
N ILE A 278 -1.57 5.43 12.48
CA ILE A 278 -0.73 4.35 13.01
C ILE A 278 -1.60 3.24 13.60
N LEU A 279 -2.59 3.60 14.43
CA LEU A 279 -3.44 2.63 15.12
C LEU A 279 -4.30 1.82 14.15
N ASN A 280 -4.89 2.47 13.16
CA ASN A 280 -5.67 1.82 12.11
C ASN A 280 -4.82 0.85 11.27
N ALA A 281 -3.54 1.18 11.05
CA ALA A 281 -2.59 0.36 10.31
C ALA A 281 -1.82 -0.64 11.20
N SER A 282 -2.26 -0.90 12.43
CA SER A 282 -1.63 -1.87 13.34
C SER A 282 -0.12 -1.64 13.54
N GLY A 283 0.31 -0.38 13.57
CA GLY A 283 1.72 -0.01 13.77
C GLY A 283 2.64 -0.15 12.54
N THR A 284 2.11 -0.52 11.37
CA THR A 284 2.91 -0.65 10.14
C THR A 284 3.14 0.67 9.40
N ALA A 285 2.78 1.80 10.00
CA ALA A 285 2.79 3.11 9.35
C ALA A 285 3.54 4.16 10.15
N SER A 286 4.04 5.18 9.46
CA SER A 286 4.63 6.36 10.09
C SER A 286 3.59 7.46 10.26
N PHE A 287 3.62 8.16 11.42
CA PHE A 287 2.69 9.25 11.73
C PHE A 287 2.71 10.38 10.68
N VAL A 288 3.84 10.59 10.00
CA VAL A 288 3.96 11.62 8.94
C VAL A 288 3.05 11.36 7.75
N ARG A 289 2.48 10.17 7.63
CA ARG A 289 1.50 9.79 6.60
C ARG A 289 0.04 10.04 7.02
N GLY A 290 -0.22 10.58 8.19
CA GLY A 290 -1.56 10.92 8.67
C GLY A 290 -2.34 11.89 7.76
N HIS A 291 -1.66 12.61 6.85
CA HIS A 291 -2.29 13.44 5.84
C HIS A 291 -3.21 12.65 4.88
N TYR A 292 -2.95 11.35 4.62
CA TYR A 292 -3.85 10.51 3.84
C TYR A 292 -5.22 10.33 4.53
N LEU A 293 -5.20 10.10 5.85
CA LEU A 293 -6.41 10.00 6.65
C LEU A 293 -7.15 11.34 6.75
N TYR A 294 -6.40 12.43 6.98
CA TYR A 294 -6.95 13.78 6.96
C TYR A 294 -7.67 14.10 5.64
N ALA A 295 -7.02 13.80 4.51
CA ALA A 295 -7.61 13.97 3.20
C ALA A 295 -8.85 13.08 3.00
N ALA A 296 -8.79 11.79 3.41
CA ALA A 296 -9.91 10.87 3.29
C ALA A 296 -11.17 11.33 4.04
N LYS A 297 -11.00 11.91 5.25
CA LYS A 297 -12.10 12.51 6.02
C LYS A 297 -12.78 13.68 5.29
N ILE A 298 -12.01 14.49 4.56
CA ILE A 298 -12.54 15.60 3.74
C ILE A 298 -13.22 15.04 2.49
N LEU A 299 -12.57 14.13 1.78
CA LEU A 299 -13.02 13.53 0.52
C LEU A 299 -14.35 12.77 0.68
N LYS A 300 -14.56 12.09 1.81
CA LYS A 300 -15.82 11.38 2.14
C LYS A 300 -17.06 12.27 2.03
N ARG A 301 -16.94 13.57 2.23
CA ARG A 301 -18.06 14.53 2.13
C ARG A 301 -18.52 14.74 0.68
N HIS A 302 -17.71 14.30 -0.29
CA HIS A 302 -17.95 14.53 -1.72
C HIS A 302 -18.34 13.27 -2.48
N SER A 303 -17.83 12.10 -2.07
CA SER A 303 -18.17 10.79 -2.64
C SER A 303 -17.72 9.64 -1.73
N ASP A 304 -18.33 8.48 -1.91
CA ASP A 304 -17.96 7.24 -1.22
C ASP A 304 -16.88 6.44 -1.95
N CYS A 305 -16.47 6.90 -3.15
CA CYS A 305 -15.51 6.19 -3.98
C CYS A 305 -14.49 7.17 -4.59
N MET A 306 -13.22 6.76 -4.56
CA MET A 306 -12.15 7.42 -5.30
C MET A 306 -11.39 6.43 -6.17
N ILE A 307 -10.79 6.94 -7.24
CA ILE A 307 -9.84 6.21 -8.10
C ILE A 307 -8.48 6.88 -7.97
N THR A 308 -7.44 6.09 -7.70
CA THR A 308 -6.07 6.60 -7.51
C THR A 308 -5.05 5.90 -8.40
N GLY A 309 -3.96 6.62 -8.71
CA GLY A 309 -2.83 6.14 -9.48
C GLY A 309 -1.83 5.30 -8.68
N ASN A 310 -2.19 4.84 -7.48
CA ASN A 310 -1.34 3.99 -6.66
C ASN A 310 -0.92 2.76 -7.45
N PHE A 311 0.31 2.29 -7.21
CA PHE A 311 0.95 1.14 -7.86
C PHE A 311 1.37 1.31 -9.33
N GLY A 312 0.87 2.31 -10.06
CA GLY A 312 1.20 2.51 -11.47
C GLY A 312 2.69 2.74 -11.71
N SER A 313 3.32 3.54 -10.87
CA SER A 313 4.77 3.81 -10.96
C SER A 313 5.61 2.56 -10.77
N GLU A 314 5.22 1.69 -9.85
CA GLU A 314 5.91 0.44 -9.54
C GLU A 314 5.78 -0.56 -10.67
N LEU A 315 4.63 -0.60 -11.35
CA LEU A 315 4.40 -1.48 -12.49
C LEU A 315 5.23 -1.11 -13.71
N PHE A 316 5.24 0.17 -14.10
CA PHE A 316 5.79 0.62 -15.38
C PHE A 316 7.23 1.12 -15.30
N ARG A 317 7.78 1.32 -14.12
CA ARG A 317 9.12 1.85 -13.95
C ARG A 317 9.95 0.95 -13.05
N ALA A 318 11.20 0.74 -13.40
CA ALA A 318 12.15 0.12 -12.49
C ALA A 318 12.18 0.93 -11.18
N ALA A 319 11.96 0.27 -10.08
CA ALA A 319 12.11 0.85 -8.77
C ALA A 319 13.59 1.22 -8.54
N ASN A 320 13.86 2.48 -8.24
CA ASN A 320 15.25 2.99 -8.11
C ASN A 320 15.41 4.11 -7.10
N VAL A 321 14.36 4.41 -6.34
CA VAL A 321 14.39 5.47 -5.32
C VAL A 321 14.46 4.81 -3.96
N ARG A 322 15.56 5.05 -3.25
CA ARG A 322 15.69 4.69 -1.83
C ARG A 322 14.91 5.70 -1.00
N GLY A 323 14.25 5.25 0.03
CA GLY A 323 13.51 6.12 0.93
C GLY A 323 12.57 5.34 1.84
N VAL A 324 11.41 5.92 2.11
CA VAL A 324 10.43 5.37 3.04
C VAL A 324 9.80 4.07 2.51
N THR A 325 9.57 3.99 1.19
CA THR A 325 9.00 2.78 0.56
C THR A 325 10.01 1.64 0.48
N ILE A 326 11.26 1.95 0.12
CA ILE A 326 12.32 0.96 -0.06
C ILE A 326 13.56 1.47 0.69
N SER A 327 13.81 0.92 1.87
CA SER A 327 14.92 1.36 2.72
C SER A 327 16.28 1.07 2.06
N PRO A 328 17.35 1.84 2.40
CA PRO A 328 18.71 1.52 1.97
C PRO A 328 19.14 0.11 2.37
N ASN A 329 18.74 -0.35 3.56
CA ASN A 329 19.06 -1.68 4.07
C ASN A 329 18.41 -2.79 3.23
N LEU A 330 17.14 -2.58 2.81
CA LEU A 330 16.47 -3.51 1.89
C LEU A 330 17.20 -3.59 0.54
N VAL A 331 17.65 -2.45 0.00
CA VAL A 331 18.45 -2.46 -1.23
C VAL A 331 19.75 -3.25 -1.02
N SER A 332 20.39 -3.16 0.14
CA SER A 332 21.59 -3.92 0.46
C SER A 332 21.34 -5.42 0.45
N LEU A 333 20.20 -5.90 0.97
CA LEU A 333 19.83 -7.33 0.92
C LEU A 333 19.78 -7.87 -0.52
N PHE A 334 19.28 -7.08 -1.46
CA PHE A 334 19.22 -7.48 -2.88
C PHE A 334 20.51 -7.24 -3.65
N SER A 335 21.31 -6.24 -3.27
CA SER A 335 22.53 -5.83 -4.02
C SER A 335 23.76 -6.65 -3.68
N SER A 336 23.92 -7.06 -2.41
CA SER A 336 25.12 -7.76 -1.92
C SER A 336 25.28 -9.14 -2.55
N ASN A 337 26.53 -9.65 -2.57
CA ASN A 337 26.83 -10.94 -3.16
C ASN A 337 26.54 -12.13 -2.22
N SER A 338 26.39 -11.88 -0.92
CA SER A 338 25.97 -12.88 0.07
C SER A 338 25.04 -12.22 1.11
N ALA A 339 24.35 -13.06 1.89
CA ALA A 339 23.57 -12.58 3.02
C ALA A 339 24.49 -11.95 4.08
N ASP A 340 25.64 -12.57 4.37
CA ASP A 340 26.59 -12.05 5.36
C ASP A 340 27.10 -10.66 4.98
N GLU A 341 27.48 -10.44 3.71
CA GLU A 341 27.88 -9.12 3.22
C GLU A 341 26.77 -8.09 3.44
N ALA A 342 25.52 -8.44 3.15
CA ALA A 342 24.37 -7.56 3.36
C ALA A 342 24.20 -7.22 4.84
N PHE A 343 24.30 -8.21 5.73
CA PHE A 343 24.13 -8.00 7.17
C PHE A 343 25.25 -7.15 7.77
N GLU A 344 26.50 -7.26 7.29
CA GLU A 344 27.57 -6.36 7.71
C GLU A 344 27.29 -4.90 7.30
N VAL A 345 26.79 -4.67 6.07
CA VAL A 345 26.40 -3.33 5.63
C VAL A 345 25.27 -2.77 6.48
N ILE A 346 24.25 -3.59 6.81
CA ILE A 346 23.10 -3.19 7.62
C ILE A 346 23.54 -2.87 9.05
N ARG A 347 24.46 -3.66 9.63
CA ARG A 347 25.01 -3.41 10.97
C ARG A 347 25.73 -2.06 11.06
N GLY A 348 26.33 -1.59 9.99
CA GLY A 348 26.95 -0.26 9.88
C GLY A 348 25.96 0.88 9.59
N SER A 349 24.67 0.62 9.45
CA SER A 349 23.68 1.63 9.09
C SER A 349 23.25 2.51 10.27
N SER A 350 22.77 3.71 10.00
CA SER A 350 22.19 4.61 11.02
C SER A 350 20.92 4.03 11.65
N GLN A 351 20.17 3.22 10.92
CA GLN A 351 19.00 2.50 11.43
C GLN A 351 19.42 1.49 12.50
N PHE A 352 20.46 0.70 12.24
CA PHE A 352 20.95 -0.25 13.25
C PHE A 352 21.51 0.48 14.48
N SER A 353 22.27 1.57 14.27
CA SER A 353 22.81 2.39 15.36
C SER A 353 21.75 3.08 16.22
N SER A 354 20.50 3.20 15.72
CA SER A 354 19.39 3.75 16.49
C SER A 354 18.80 2.78 17.52
N LEU A 355 19.13 1.50 17.41
CA LEU A 355 18.75 0.48 18.40
C LEU A 355 19.70 0.54 19.61
N ALA A 356 19.19 0.19 20.79
CA ALA A 356 20.02 0.07 21.98
C ALA A 356 21.01 -1.10 21.82
N LYS A 357 22.23 -0.91 22.28
CA LYS A 357 23.30 -1.90 22.14
C LYS A 357 22.93 -3.23 22.82
N GLY A 358 22.98 -4.31 22.06
CA GLY A 358 22.68 -5.66 22.54
C GLY A 358 21.20 -5.95 22.75
N ALA A 359 20.32 -4.98 22.52
CA ALA A 359 18.89 -5.14 22.78
C ALA A 359 18.20 -6.17 21.85
N PHE A 360 18.72 -6.38 20.66
CA PHE A 360 18.10 -7.21 19.63
C PHE A 360 19.05 -8.28 19.07
N ASP A 361 20.04 -8.74 19.83
CA ASP A 361 21.04 -9.69 19.33
C ASP A 361 20.40 -11.03 18.94
N GLU A 362 19.46 -11.53 19.72
CA GLU A 362 18.73 -12.76 19.43
C GLU A 362 17.88 -12.62 18.17
N GLU A 363 17.08 -11.57 18.06
CA GLU A 363 16.21 -11.30 16.91
C GLU A 363 17.03 -11.04 15.63
N TRP A 364 18.22 -10.45 15.77
CA TRP A 364 19.17 -10.26 14.69
C TRP A 364 19.70 -11.59 14.14
N ASP A 365 20.09 -12.51 15.03
CA ASP A 365 20.57 -13.84 14.63
C ASP A 365 19.44 -14.67 14.01
N GLN A 366 18.23 -14.61 14.56
CA GLN A 366 17.05 -15.23 13.99
C GLN A 366 16.74 -14.67 12.59
N LEU A 367 16.86 -13.34 12.38
CA LEU A 367 16.68 -12.72 11.07
C LEU A 367 17.68 -13.26 10.06
N LYS A 368 18.97 -13.35 10.42
CA LYS A 368 20.01 -13.91 9.56
C LYS A 368 19.69 -15.35 9.14
N GLN A 369 19.30 -16.19 10.08
CA GLN A 369 18.98 -17.61 9.84
C GLN A 369 17.73 -17.79 8.98
N SER A 370 16.71 -16.96 9.19
CA SER A 370 15.41 -17.08 8.50
C SER A 370 15.34 -16.36 7.15
N LEU A 371 16.24 -15.43 6.83
CA LEU A 371 16.12 -14.60 5.63
C LEU A 371 15.95 -15.41 4.34
N LEU A 372 16.74 -16.47 4.17
CA LEU A 372 16.73 -17.30 2.95
C LEU A 372 15.50 -18.23 2.86
N THR A 373 14.66 -18.30 3.88
CA THR A 373 13.37 -18.98 3.78
C THR A 373 12.37 -18.17 2.95
N LEU A 374 12.59 -16.85 2.80
CA LEU A 374 11.81 -16.03 1.90
C LEU A 374 12.28 -16.23 0.45
N PRO A 375 11.40 -16.67 -0.46
CA PRO A 375 11.75 -16.97 -1.86
C PRO A 375 12.48 -15.82 -2.55
N CYS A 376 12.08 -14.59 -2.30
CA CYS A 376 12.67 -13.39 -2.92
C CYS A 376 14.14 -13.16 -2.53
N PHE A 377 14.61 -13.64 -1.38
CA PHE A 377 16.02 -13.56 -0.97
C PHE A 377 16.82 -14.82 -1.29
N ASN A 378 16.16 -15.94 -1.62
CA ASN A 378 16.82 -17.14 -2.06
C ASN A 378 17.25 -17.01 -3.53
N ARG A 379 18.56 -16.97 -3.78
CA ARG A 379 19.12 -16.76 -5.12
C ARG A 379 18.88 -17.91 -6.09
N ASN A 380 18.69 -19.10 -5.57
CA ASN A 380 18.45 -20.31 -6.36
C ASN A 380 16.95 -20.59 -6.56
N TYR A 381 16.08 -19.68 -6.05
CA TYR A 381 14.65 -19.86 -6.18
C TYR A 381 14.22 -19.65 -7.63
N ARG A 382 13.75 -20.70 -8.29
CA ARG A 382 13.19 -20.71 -9.66
C ARG A 382 14.04 -19.97 -10.71
N GLU A 383 15.36 -19.89 -10.51
CA GLU A 383 16.31 -19.21 -11.42
C GLU A 383 15.96 -17.74 -11.73
N LEU A 384 15.17 -17.08 -10.89
CA LEU A 384 14.77 -15.70 -11.07
C LEU A 384 15.97 -14.75 -11.03
N THR A 385 15.98 -13.77 -11.91
CA THR A 385 16.94 -12.67 -11.88
C THR A 385 16.81 -11.87 -10.58
N ARG A 386 17.83 -11.08 -10.24
CA ARG A 386 17.79 -10.20 -9.07
C ARG A 386 16.58 -9.26 -9.09
N ASN A 387 16.26 -8.71 -10.26
CA ASN A 387 15.15 -7.76 -10.38
C ASN A 387 13.78 -8.46 -10.30
N GLU A 388 13.62 -9.65 -10.84
CA GLU A 388 12.39 -10.44 -10.68
C GLU A 388 12.14 -10.80 -9.22
N ARG A 389 13.16 -11.28 -8.49
CA ARG A 389 13.05 -11.53 -7.04
C ARG A 389 12.67 -10.27 -6.25
N PHE A 390 13.24 -9.12 -6.63
CA PHE A 390 12.89 -7.85 -6.02
C PHE A 390 11.44 -7.45 -6.32
N TYR A 391 10.93 -7.73 -7.51
CA TYR A 391 9.52 -7.48 -7.85
C TYR A 391 8.56 -8.45 -7.19
N VAL A 392 8.94 -9.72 -6.96
CA VAL A 392 8.17 -10.61 -6.07
C VAL A 392 8.01 -9.97 -4.70
N PHE A 393 9.10 -9.44 -4.12
CA PHE A 393 9.05 -8.74 -2.84
C PHE A 393 8.19 -7.47 -2.89
N ILE A 394 8.27 -6.67 -3.96
CA ILE A 394 7.43 -5.47 -4.12
C ILE A 394 5.94 -5.84 -4.12
N PHE A 395 5.54 -6.81 -4.91
CA PHE A 395 4.13 -7.18 -5.06
C PHE A 395 3.58 -7.88 -3.82
N GLU A 396 4.36 -8.76 -3.21
CA GLU A 396 3.89 -9.55 -2.07
C GLU A 396 4.05 -8.84 -0.72
N GLU A 397 5.06 -7.96 -0.57
CA GLU A 397 5.37 -7.39 0.74
C GLU A 397 5.22 -5.87 0.79
N VAL A 398 5.80 -5.15 -0.18
CA VAL A 398 5.75 -3.68 -0.16
C VAL A 398 4.31 -3.19 -0.37
N PHE A 399 3.59 -3.79 -1.31
CA PHE A 399 2.22 -3.36 -1.62
C PHE A 399 1.31 -3.47 -0.41
N ARG A 400 1.30 -4.58 0.30
CA ARG A 400 0.42 -4.79 1.46
C ARG A 400 0.93 -4.11 2.75
N LYS A 401 2.25 -3.99 2.96
CA LYS A 401 2.80 -3.46 4.21
C LYS A 401 3.00 -1.95 4.16
N TYR A 402 3.48 -1.41 3.05
CA TYR A 402 3.65 0.02 2.92
C TYR A 402 2.38 0.71 2.40
N PHE A 403 1.88 0.31 1.23
CA PHE A 403 0.66 0.91 0.65
C PHE A 403 -0.61 0.44 1.37
N GLY A 404 -0.63 -0.79 1.88
CA GLY A 404 -1.76 -1.32 2.67
C GLY A 404 -2.15 -0.44 3.84
N ALA A 405 -1.18 0.16 4.55
CA ALA A 405 -1.44 1.10 5.63
C ALA A 405 -2.26 2.33 5.19
N GLU A 406 -1.96 2.87 3.99
CA GLU A 406 -2.73 3.96 3.38
C GLU A 406 -4.13 3.49 2.99
N MET A 407 -4.21 2.33 2.32
CA MET A 407 -5.48 1.76 1.87
C MET A 407 -6.43 1.50 3.02
N VAL A 408 -5.98 0.86 4.11
CA VAL A 408 -6.80 0.63 5.32
C VAL A 408 -7.40 1.92 5.85
N ASN A 409 -6.56 2.97 6.01
CA ASN A 409 -7.01 4.26 6.52
C ASN A 409 -8.01 4.96 5.60
N GLN A 410 -7.85 4.81 4.30
CA GLN A 410 -8.81 5.34 3.32
C GLN A 410 -10.11 4.53 3.33
N TYR A 411 -10.04 3.19 3.38
CA TYR A 411 -11.21 2.31 3.39
C TYR A 411 -12.11 2.44 4.63
N ILE A 412 -11.63 3.06 5.69
CA ILE A 412 -12.50 3.44 6.83
C ILE A 412 -13.54 4.48 6.39
N HIS A 413 -13.18 5.36 5.47
CA HIS A 413 -14.01 6.49 5.04
C HIS A 413 -14.64 6.30 3.66
N LEU A 414 -13.86 5.87 2.65
CA LEU A 414 -14.30 5.73 1.26
C LEU A 414 -13.51 4.61 0.57
N LYS A 415 -14.11 4.03 -0.46
CA LYS A 415 -13.47 3.03 -1.31
C LYS A 415 -12.35 3.67 -2.12
N ASN A 416 -11.17 3.03 -2.17
CA ASN A 416 -10.08 3.45 -3.04
C ASN A 416 -9.84 2.39 -4.12
N ARG A 417 -10.26 2.66 -5.34
CA ARG A 417 -10.09 1.79 -6.49
C ARG A 417 -8.76 2.05 -7.18
N THR A 418 -8.02 0.99 -7.46
CA THR A 418 -6.66 1.05 -8.04
C THR A 418 -6.58 0.19 -9.31
N PRO A 419 -7.04 0.68 -10.47
CA PRO A 419 -7.11 -0.09 -11.72
C PRO A 419 -5.77 -0.70 -12.17
N PHE A 420 -4.65 -0.12 -11.75
CA PHE A 420 -3.32 -0.67 -12.04
C PHE A 420 -3.07 -2.06 -11.44
N LEU A 421 -3.80 -2.44 -10.39
CA LEU A 421 -3.72 -3.78 -9.78
C LEU A 421 -4.83 -4.74 -10.24
N ASP A 422 -5.56 -4.41 -11.28
CA ASP A 422 -6.51 -5.34 -11.89
C ASP A 422 -5.80 -6.61 -12.36
N ALA A 423 -6.34 -7.79 -12.01
CA ALA A 423 -5.69 -9.07 -12.27
C ALA A 423 -5.50 -9.35 -13.78
N GLU A 424 -6.48 -8.97 -14.61
CA GLU A 424 -6.40 -9.13 -16.07
C GLU A 424 -5.39 -8.14 -16.65
N PHE A 425 -5.42 -6.88 -16.21
CA PHE A 425 -4.45 -5.88 -16.64
C PHE A 425 -3.02 -6.24 -16.22
N MET A 426 -2.85 -6.76 -15.01
CA MET A 426 -1.55 -7.23 -14.52
C MET A 426 -0.95 -8.33 -15.41
N LYS A 427 -1.74 -9.31 -15.84
CA LYS A 427 -1.30 -10.36 -16.77
C LYS A 427 -0.84 -9.76 -18.10
N ILE A 428 -1.59 -8.80 -18.63
CA ILE A 428 -1.26 -8.13 -19.89
C ILE A 428 0.04 -7.36 -19.76
N ILE A 429 0.17 -6.48 -18.76
CA ILE A 429 1.35 -5.63 -18.61
C ILE A 429 2.62 -6.43 -18.28
N LEU A 430 2.51 -7.46 -17.44
CA LEU A 430 3.61 -8.36 -17.11
C LEU A 430 4.00 -9.29 -18.28
N GLY A 431 3.17 -9.44 -19.29
CA GLY A 431 3.51 -10.07 -20.57
C GLY A 431 4.28 -9.15 -21.55
N THR A 432 4.62 -7.91 -21.14
CA THR A 432 5.26 -6.93 -22.02
C THR A 432 6.49 -6.29 -21.42
N GLY A 433 7.39 -5.85 -22.28
CA GLY A 433 8.58 -5.09 -21.88
C GLY A 433 8.31 -3.71 -21.28
N TYR A 434 7.06 -3.27 -21.14
CA TYR A 434 6.71 -2.08 -20.35
C TYR A 434 6.89 -2.32 -18.84
N ALA A 435 6.66 -3.53 -18.36
CA ALA A 435 6.76 -3.82 -16.94
C ALA A 435 8.16 -3.52 -16.38
N GLY A 436 8.19 -2.93 -15.19
CA GLY A 436 9.43 -2.58 -14.51
C GLY A 436 10.29 -3.80 -14.15
N VAL A 437 9.67 -4.96 -13.98
CA VAL A 437 10.34 -6.23 -13.63
C VAL A 437 11.40 -6.62 -14.64
N TYR A 438 11.24 -6.31 -15.94
CA TYR A 438 12.21 -6.59 -17.02
C TYR A 438 13.27 -5.50 -17.21
N SER A 439 13.42 -4.62 -16.24
CA SER A 439 14.51 -3.64 -16.20
C SER A 439 15.67 -4.20 -15.38
N GLU A 440 16.83 -3.55 -15.46
CA GLU A 440 17.93 -3.85 -14.54
C GLU A 440 17.55 -3.44 -13.10
N PHE A 441 18.05 -4.20 -12.13
CA PHE A 441 17.81 -3.89 -10.71
C PHE A 441 18.34 -2.49 -10.37
N PHE A 442 17.48 -1.66 -9.80
CA PHE A 442 17.78 -0.28 -9.45
C PHE A 442 18.37 0.57 -10.60
N GLU A 443 17.87 0.37 -11.81
CA GLU A 443 18.31 1.07 -13.02
C GLU A 443 18.31 2.59 -12.83
N LYS A 444 19.49 3.19 -12.96
CA LYS A 444 19.70 4.65 -12.79
C LYS A 444 19.59 5.42 -14.10
N ASN A 445 19.74 4.74 -15.25
CA ASN A 445 19.71 5.40 -16.55
C ASN A 445 18.27 5.84 -16.91
N PRO A 446 17.99 7.15 -16.98
CA PRO A 446 16.65 7.65 -17.28
C PRO A 446 16.16 7.23 -18.67
N PHE A 447 17.08 7.00 -19.62
CA PHE A 447 16.73 6.57 -20.98
C PHE A 447 16.26 5.11 -21.05
N LYS A 448 16.71 4.26 -20.14
CA LYS A 448 16.19 2.89 -20.01
C LYS A 448 14.84 2.83 -19.29
N ARG A 449 14.58 3.83 -18.44
CA ARG A 449 13.39 3.88 -17.55
C ARG A 449 12.21 4.65 -18.13
N TYR A 450 12.39 5.38 -19.23
CA TYR A 450 11.35 6.28 -19.75
C TYR A 450 10.18 5.56 -20.45
N LYS A 451 10.33 4.26 -20.76
CA LYS A 451 9.33 3.46 -21.49
C LYS A 451 7.92 3.57 -20.87
N GLY A 452 7.81 3.47 -19.53
CA GLY A 452 6.54 3.63 -18.83
C GLY A 452 5.95 5.05 -18.96
N GLN A 453 6.80 6.08 -18.99
CA GLN A 453 6.33 7.46 -19.24
C GLN A 453 5.80 7.64 -20.67
N VAL A 454 6.40 6.96 -21.65
CA VAL A 454 5.92 6.94 -23.04
C VAL A 454 4.53 6.29 -23.11
N LEU A 455 4.32 5.16 -22.40
CA LEU A 455 3.02 4.50 -22.32
C LEU A 455 1.95 5.45 -21.76
N TYR A 456 2.20 6.09 -20.62
CA TYR A 456 1.28 7.07 -20.05
C TYR A 456 0.94 8.19 -21.03
N ALA A 457 1.95 8.73 -21.72
CA ALA A 457 1.74 9.78 -22.71
C ALA A 457 0.90 9.30 -23.91
N GLN A 458 1.05 8.05 -24.32
CA GLN A 458 0.23 7.44 -25.39
C GLN A 458 -1.23 7.30 -24.95
N ILE A 459 -1.48 6.77 -23.74
CA ILE A 459 -2.83 6.63 -23.19
C ILE A 459 -3.48 8.02 -23.04
N ILE A 460 -2.76 9.01 -22.47
CA ILE A 460 -3.28 10.37 -22.29
C ILE A 460 -3.65 11.00 -23.64
N ARG A 461 -2.77 10.87 -24.67
CA ARG A 461 -3.03 11.43 -26.00
C ARG A 461 -4.22 10.78 -26.69
N GLU A 462 -4.41 9.48 -26.51
CA GLU A 462 -5.53 8.73 -27.08
C GLU A 462 -6.85 9.08 -26.38
N ALA A 463 -6.86 9.07 -25.05
CA ALA A 463 -8.05 9.20 -24.23
C ALA A 463 -8.51 10.67 -24.04
N ALA A 464 -7.57 11.61 -23.88
CA ALA A 464 -7.85 13.03 -23.67
C ALA A 464 -6.71 13.90 -24.21
N PRO A 465 -6.67 14.15 -25.55
CA PRO A 465 -5.58 14.86 -26.24
C PRO A 465 -5.23 16.23 -25.64
N GLN A 466 -6.22 16.94 -25.09
CA GLN A 466 -6.02 18.24 -24.43
C GLN A 466 -5.08 18.13 -23.23
N LEU A 467 -5.20 17.06 -22.41
CA LEU A 467 -4.32 16.84 -21.25
C LEU A 467 -2.89 16.48 -21.67
N GLY A 468 -2.71 15.95 -22.88
CA GLY A 468 -1.40 15.66 -23.47
C GLY A 468 -0.55 16.89 -23.72
N LYS A 469 -1.16 18.05 -23.92
CA LYS A 469 -0.52 19.33 -24.22
C LYS A 469 -0.24 20.18 -22.98
N MET A 470 -0.74 19.81 -21.80
CA MET A 470 -0.62 20.57 -20.56
C MET A 470 0.62 20.14 -19.77
N ILE A 471 1.21 21.12 -19.07
CA ILE A 471 2.46 20.94 -18.33
C ILE A 471 2.34 19.92 -17.19
N THR A 472 3.43 19.20 -16.91
CA THR A 472 3.58 18.32 -15.74
C THR A 472 4.49 18.95 -14.67
N ASP A 473 4.55 18.33 -13.49
CA ASP A 473 5.50 18.65 -12.40
C ASP A 473 6.97 18.68 -12.86
N LYS A 474 7.27 17.96 -13.95
CA LYS A 474 8.61 17.81 -14.52
C LYS A 474 8.98 18.92 -15.49
N GLY A 475 8.03 19.81 -15.83
CA GLY A 475 8.26 20.95 -16.72
C GLY A 475 8.21 20.63 -18.21
N TYR A 476 7.60 19.52 -18.60
CA TYR A 476 7.28 19.15 -19.97
C TYR A 476 5.85 18.61 -20.06
N CYS A 477 5.29 18.58 -21.26
CA CYS A 477 3.97 18.00 -21.52
C CYS A 477 4.06 16.50 -21.83
N PRO A 478 3.01 15.69 -21.58
CA PRO A 478 3.00 14.28 -22.01
C PRO A 478 3.35 14.09 -23.48
N ASP A 479 2.83 14.90 -24.40
CA ASP A 479 3.10 14.83 -25.84
C ASP A 479 4.58 15.04 -26.19
N ASP A 480 5.35 15.75 -25.38
CA ASP A 480 6.79 15.93 -25.57
C ASP A 480 7.56 14.58 -25.53
N LEU A 481 7.03 13.57 -24.82
CA LEU A 481 7.61 12.22 -24.78
C LEU A 481 7.45 11.46 -26.09
N LEU A 482 6.47 11.83 -26.91
CA LEU A 482 6.06 11.11 -28.12
C LEU A 482 6.70 11.66 -29.40
N THR A 483 7.33 12.84 -29.34
CA THR A 483 7.95 13.51 -30.49
C THR A 483 9.46 13.66 -30.32
N LEU A 484 10.22 13.67 -31.42
CA LEU A 484 11.66 13.84 -31.38
C LEU A 484 12.06 15.21 -30.81
N ALA A 485 11.39 16.28 -31.23
CA ALA A 485 11.63 17.63 -30.71
C ALA A 485 11.29 17.75 -29.22
N GLY A 486 10.19 17.14 -28.80
CA GLY A 486 9.76 17.12 -27.39
C GLY A 486 10.75 16.38 -26.48
N ARG A 487 11.32 15.27 -26.97
CA ARG A 487 12.34 14.51 -26.21
C ARG A 487 13.57 15.37 -25.85
N LEU A 488 13.94 16.32 -26.69
CA LEU A 488 15.01 17.29 -26.35
C LEU A 488 14.61 18.18 -25.17
N LYS A 489 13.35 18.61 -25.09
CA LYS A 489 12.82 19.35 -23.91
C LYS A 489 12.87 18.49 -22.65
N VAL A 490 12.48 17.20 -22.78
CA VAL A 490 12.49 16.23 -21.64
C VAL A 490 13.92 16.08 -21.10
N VAL A 491 14.91 15.88 -21.99
CA VAL A 491 16.32 15.78 -21.62
C VAL A 491 16.80 17.06 -20.93
N ARG A 492 16.50 18.23 -21.50
CA ARG A 492 16.85 19.53 -20.90
C ARG A 492 16.20 19.72 -19.54
N GLY A 493 14.93 19.33 -19.39
CA GLY A 493 14.21 19.36 -18.10
C GLY A 493 14.87 18.46 -17.06
N TYR A 494 15.30 17.27 -17.45
CA TYR A 494 16.02 16.33 -16.59
C TYR A 494 17.37 16.88 -16.12
N VAL A 495 18.18 17.41 -17.04
CA VAL A 495 19.47 18.03 -16.71
C VAL A 495 19.29 19.21 -15.76
N ARG A 496 18.31 20.08 -16.03
CA ARG A 496 17.98 21.23 -15.16
C ARG A 496 17.50 20.81 -13.76
N LYS A 497 16.75 19.70 -13.64
CA LYS A 497 16.34 19.16 -12.34
C LYS A 497 17.53 18.58 -11.57
N LYS A 498 18.47 17.91 -12.25
CA LYS A 498 19.67 17.34 -11.64
C LYS A 498 20.66 18.39 -11.15
N SER A 499 20.71 19.55 -11.81
CA SER A 499 21.58 20.68 -11.44
C SER A 499 21.00 21.60 -10.36
N ARG A 500 19.71 21.45 -10.03
CA ARG A 500 19.12 22.16 -8.88
C ARG A 500 19.24 21.25 -7.66
N PRO A 501 19.86 21.72 -6.55
CA PRO A 501 19.75 21.00 -5.29
C PRO A 501 18.26 20.81 -4.98
N LEU A 502 17.90 19.62 -4.47
CA LEU A 502 16.62 19.44 -3.82
C LEU A 502 16.55 20.49 -2.73
N ASP A 503 15.59 21.43 -2.86
CA ASP A 503 15.37 22.41 -1.81
C ASP A 503 14.95 21.62 -0.56
N PRO A 504 15.77 21.59 0.51
CA PRO A 504 15.42 20.91 1.75
C PRO A 504 14.14 21.47 2.38
N ALA A 505 13.74 22.69 1.97
CA ALA A 505 12.52 23.34 2.40
C ALA A 505 11.26 22.79 1.72
N THR A 506 11.36 21.92 0.72
CA THR A 506 10.17 21.35 0.06
C THR A 506 9.58 20.21 0.90
N ASP A 507 8.98 20.57 2.01
CA ASP A 507 8.17 19.67 2.85
C ASP A 507 6.78 19.48 2.20
N LEU A 508 6.72 18.63 1.16
CA LEU A 508 5.56 18.43 0.30
C LEU A 508 4.26 18.13 1.05
N PHE A 509 4.37 17.49 2.21
CA PHE A 509 3.23 17.08 3.04
C PHE A 509 3.26 17.72 4.43
N SER A 510 4.01 18.78 4.62
CA SER A 510 4.18 19.48 5.90
C SER A 510 4.64 18.57 7.07
N ALA A 511 5.29 17.42 6.74
CA ALA A 511 5.69 16.43 7.72
C ALA A 511 6.71 16.97 8.74
N GLY A 512 7.73 17.69 8.28
CA GLY A 512 8.73 18.30 9.16
C GLY A 512 8.14 19.45 9.99
N ARG A 513 7.19 20.21 9.46
CA ARG A 513 6.46 21.25 10.19
C ARG A 513 5.57 20.63 11.27
N ALA A 514 4.81 19.57 10.91
CA ALA A 514 3.97 18.82 11.84
C ALA A 514 4.80 18.21 12.97
N PHE A 515 5.95 17.63 12.66
CA PHE A 515 6.87 17.09 13.65
C PHE A 515 7.35 18.16 14.63
N ARG A 516 7.87 19.28 14.15
CA ARG A 516 8.35 20.38 15.02
C ARG A 516 7.23 20.96 15.88
N HIS A 517 6.03 21.13 15.32
CA HIS A 517 4.88 21.63 16.08
C HIS A 517 4.50 20.71 17.23
N ASN A 518 4.59 19.41 17.04
CA ASN A 518 4.22 18.39 18.02
C ASN A 518 5.41 17.84 18.83
N ALA A 519 6.57 18.51 18.80
CA ALA A 519 7.79 18.04 19.45
C ALA A 519 7.63 17.80 20.96
N GLU A 520 6.82 18.60 21.66
CA GLU A 520 6.54 18.41 23.09
C GLU A 520 5.77 17.10 23.35
N PHE A 521 4.79 16.76 22.51
CA PHE A 521 4.09 15.49 22.58
C PHE A 521 5.08 14.33 22.44
N PHE A 522 5.93 14.35 21.41
CA PHE A 522 6.89 13.28 21.16
C PHE A 522 7.94 13.10 22.27
N ARG A 523 8.28 14.19 23.00
CA ARG A 523 9.14 14.10 24.20
C ARG A 523 8.45 13.40 25.38
N LYS A 524 7.12 13.47 25.44
CA LYS A 524 6.30 12.83 26.49
C LYS A 524 5.83 11.43 26.13
N VAL A 525 5.92 11.04 24.84
CA VAL A 525 5.61 9.68 24.42
C VAL A 525 6.53 8.72 25.16
N TYR A 526 5.92 7.68 25.69
CA TYR A 526 6.63 6.65 26.43
C TYR A 526 7.80 6.10 25.61
N VAL A 527 8.99 6.26 26.14
CA VAL A 527 10.21 5.66 25.59
C VAL A 527 10.36 4.28 26.21
N HIS A 528 10.22 3.22 25.43
CA HIS A 528 10.45 1.87 25.91
C HIS A 528 11.92 1.74 26.38
N PRO A 529 12.18 1.56 27.70
CA PRO A 529 13.54 1.47 28.18
C PRO A 529 14.21 0.22 27.57
N GLY A 530 15.32 0.42 26.90
CA GLY A 530 16.15 -0.66 26.38
C GLY A 530 15.94 -1.06 24.92
N PHE A 531 15.00 -0.48 24.17
CA PHE A 531 14.85 -0.79 22.72
C PHE A 531 15.64 0.17 21.82
N PHE A 532 15.69 1.45 22.17
CA PHE A 532 16.26 2.50 21.34
C PHE A 532 17.40 3.25 22.04
N ASN A 533 18.35 3.72 21.23
CA ASN A 533 19.45 4.55 21.73
C ASN A 533 18.90 5.91 22.19
N GLN A 534 19.13 6.22 23.47
CA GLN A 534 18.60 7.44 24.11
C GLN A 534 19.21 8.73 23.55
N GLU A 535 20.45 8.69 23.04
CA GLU A 535 21.10 9.86 22.46
C GLU A 535 20.36 10.34 21.18
N ILE A 536 19.90 9.38 20.35
CA ILE A 536 19.10 9.69 19.13
C ILE A 536 17.75 10.29 19.51
N MET A 537 17.18 9.85 20.62
CA MET A 537 15.91 10.39 21.13
C MET A 537 16.07 11.79 21.72
N ALA A 538 17.22 12.10 22.34
CA ALA A 538 17.52 13.42 22.88
C ALA A 538 17.78 14.48 21.81
N ASP A 539 18.37 14.09 20.67
CA ASP A 539 18.70 14.97 19.52
C ASP A 539 17.51 15.22 18.58
N SER A 540 16.30 14.79 18.99
CA SER A 540 15.06 14.87 18.19
C SER A 540 14.65 16.28 17.71
N GLY A 541 15.38 17.32 18.11
CA GLY A 541 15.12 18.70 17.72
C GLY A 541 15.85 19.17 16.45
N GLN A 542 16.89 18.50 15.98
CA GLN A 542 17.76 19.03 14.93
C GLN A 542 17.72 18.30 13.58
N ALA A 543 17.33 17.02 13.51
CA ALA A 543 17.27 16.29 12.26
C ALA A 543 15.93 15.54 12.11
N ALA A 544 15.01 16.12 11.35
CA ALA A 544 13.85 15.42 10.81
C ALA A 544 14.32 14.32 9.86
N ASN A 545 14.59 13.12 10.36
CA ASN A 545 14.98 11.98 9.54
C ASN A 545 13.93 10.87 9.59
N SER A 546 13.87 10.05 8.55
CA SER A 546 12.89 8.98 8.41
C SER A 546 12.98 7.94 9.54
N THR A 547 14.17 7.67 10.06
CA THR A 547 14.39 6.71 11.14
C THR A 547 13.73 7.17 12.44
N LEU A 548 13.89 8.46 12.79
CA LEU A 548 13.23 9.04 13.96
C LEU A 548 11.71 8.97 13.85
N TYR A 549 11.15 9.28 12.66
CA TYR A 549 9.70 9.16 12.44
C TYR A 549 9.21 7.73 12.59
N THR A 550 9.99 6.74 12.15
CA THR A 550 9.68 5.32 12.32
C THR A 550 9.70 4.93 13.81
N ILE A 551 10.73 5.33 14.55
CA ILE A 551 10.83 5.03 15.99
C ILE A 551 9.67 5.65 16.77
N LEU A 552 9.35 6.92 16.56
CA LEU A 552 8.24 7.57 17.24
C LEU A 552 6.89 6.92 16.92
N SER A 553 6.71 6.48 15.69
CA SER A 553 5.50 5.75 15.29
C SER A 553 5.41 4.38 15.95
N LEU A 554 6.54 3.68 16.07
CA LEU A 554 6.62 2.42 16.82
C LEU A 554 6.31 2.61 18.29
N LEU A 555 6.81 3.67 18.94
CA LEU A 555 6.52 3.95 20.36
C LEU A 555 5.01 4.16 20.60
N ILE A 556 4.32 4.85 19.68
CA ILE A 556 2.87 5.00 19.74
C ILE A 556 2.17 3.63 19.59
N ALA A 557 2.59 2.83 18.61
CA ALA A 557 2.01 1.52 18.37
C ALA A 557 2.26 0.53 19.52
N MET A 558 3.45 0.57 20.12
CA MET A 558 3.82 -0.24 21.29
C MET A 558 2.98 0.14 22.51
N ALA A 559 2.81 1.45 22.76
CA ALA A 559 1.94 1.90 23.86
C ALA A 559 0.51 1.38 23.69
N ALA A 560 -0.02 1.40 22.46
CA ALA A 560 -1.34 0.86 22.17
C ALA A 560 -1.42 -0.67 22.28
N ALA A 561 -0.35 -1.39 21.92
CA ALA A 561 -0.27 -2.84 22.07
C ALA A 561 -0.24 -3.28 23.53
N GLU A 562 0.44 -2.51 24.39
CA GLU A 562 0.55 -2.72 25.84
C GLU A 562 -0.64 -2.12 26.64
N ASP A 563 -1.69 -1.68 25.94
CA ASP A 563 -2.89 -1.01 26.49
C ASP A 563 -2.56 0.19 27.41
N ARG A 564 -1.48 0.93 27.05
CA ARG A 564 -1.06 2.14 27.75
C ARG A 564 -1.77 3.36 27.18
N GLU A 565 -2.06 4.33 28.04
CA GLU A 565 -2.67 5.59 27.66
C GLU A 565 -1.75 6.37 26.71
N ILE A 566 -2.24 6.68 25.51
CA ILE A 566 -1.60 7.61 24.59
C ILE A 566 -2.17 8.98 24.93
N PRO A 567 -1.34 9.98 25.32
CA PRO A 567 -1.81 11.31 25.66
C PRO A 567 -2.36 12.00 24.39
N LEU A 568 -3.64 11.78 24.08
CA LEU A 568 -4.34 12.54 23.04
C LEU A 568 -4.56 13.96 23.54
N ARG A 569 -4.43 14.96 22.68
CA ARG A 569 -4.93 16.31 22.97
C ARG A 569 -6.42 16.18 23.25
N GLY A 570 -6.86 16.71 24.41
CA GLY A 570 -8.25 16.64 24.84
C GLY A 570 -9.19 16.99 23.68
N ASN A 571 -10.19 16.15 23.52
CA ASN A 571 -11.21 16.31 22.49
C ASN A 571 -11.86 17.71 22.66
N PRO A 572 -11.80 18.62 21.69
CA PRO A 572 -12.37 19.99 21.84
C PRO A 572 -13.91 19.99 21.90
N LYS A 573 -14.56 18.86 22.17
CA LYS A 573 -16.01 18.74 22.34
C LYS A 573 -16.53 19.15 23.71
N ASN A 574 -15.66 19.50 24.66
CA ASN A 574 -16.08 19.92 26.01
C ASN A 574 -15.93 21.44 26.27
N ASP A 575 -15.54 22.24 25.27
CA ASP A 575 -15.44 23.70 25.38
C ASP A 575 -16.22 24.40 24.24
N ILE A 576 -17.49 24.05 24.06
CA ILE A 576 -18.48 24.92 23.40
C ILE A 576 -19.83 24.74 24.13
#